data_4a3a5b4f2f9e9663415d81d8f461faf9
#
_entry.id   4a3a5b4f2f9e9663415d81d8f461faf9
#
_cell.length_a   1.000
_cell.length_b   1.000
_cell.length_c   1.000
_cell.angle_alpha   90.00
_cell.angle_beta   90.00
_cell.angle_gamma   90.00
#
_symmetry.space_group_name_H-M   'P 1'
#
loop_
_entity.id
_entity.type
_entity.pdbx_description
1 polymer ?
#
loop_
_entity_poly.entity_id
_entity_poly.type
_entity_poly.pdbx_seq_one_letter_code
_entity_poly.pdbx_strand_id
1 'polypeptide(L)' 'MSMTLPQIREQLLSHDAEFQQLVVEHSRYEAQLKQLSQTPYLSSEDILLQADLKKMKLRVKDEIERRLAQASKSGT' A
#
# COMPACT_ATOMS: atom_id res chain seq x y z
N MET A 1 3.25 21.20 -18.34
CA MET A 1 2.06 20.86 -17.56
C MET A 1 2.39 19.85 -16.48
N SER A 2 1.87 20.06 -15.31
CA SER A 2 2.10 19.11 -14.22
C SER A 2 1.17 17.91 -14.39
N MET A 3 1.69 16.73 -14.09
CA MET A 3 0.91 15.50 -14.12
C MET A 3 0.00 15.43 -12.90
N THR A 4 -1.18 14.84 -13.08
CA THR A 4 -2.08 14.57 -11.96
C THR A 4 -1.52 13.40 -11.13
N LEU A 5 -1.96 13.26 -9.88
CA LEU A 5 -1.55 12.13 -9.05
C LEU A 5 -1.89 10.78 -9.66
N PRO A 6 -3.09 10.57 -10.25
CA PRO A 6 -3.38 9.31 -10.94
C PRO A 6 -2.43 9.03 -12.11
N GLN A 7 -2.03 10.04 -12.86
CA GLN A 7 -1.09 9.88 -13.97
C GLN A 7 0.30 9.49 -13.48
N ILE A 8 0.77 10.13 -12.41
CA ILE A 8 2.06 9.82 -11.79
C ILE A 8 2.05 8.39 -11.27
N ARG A 9 0.98 7.98 -10.62
CA ARG A 9 0.81 6.62 -10.12
C ARG A 9 0.89 5.60 -11.26
N GLU A 10 0.22 5.85 -12.36
CA GLU A 10 0.25 4.97 -13.54
C GLU A 10 1.66 4.85 -14.10
N GLN A 11 2.37 5.97 -14.21
CA GLN A 11 3.76 5.95 -14.69
C GLN A 11 4.65 5.10 -13.78
N LEU A 12 4.55 5.28 -12.48
CA LEU A 12 5.33 4.50 -11.52
C LEU A 12 4.98 3.02 -11.61
N LEU A 13 3.70 2.69 -11.75
CA LEU A 13 3.27 1.30 -11.91
C LEU A 13 3.84 0.67 -13.18
N SER A 14 4.02 1.46 -14.23
CA SER A 14 4.53 0.96 -15.51
C SER A 14 6.06 0.84 -15.54
N HIS A 15 6.78 1.70 -14.81
CA HIS A 15 8.21 1.83 -14.98
C HIS A 15 9.05 1.58 -13.73
N ASP A 16 8.43 1.54 -12.55
CA ASP A 16 9.15 1.37 -11.28
C ASP A 16 8.77 0.04 -10.64
N ALA A 17 9.69 -0.93 -10.69
CA ALA A 17 9.45 -2.26 -10.14
C ALA A 17 9.25 -2.22 -8.62
N GLU A 18 9.96 -1.35 -7.91
CA GLU A 18 9.80 -1.22 -6.46
C GLU A 18 8.42 -0.67 -6.10
N PHE A 19 7.94 0.29 -6.87
CA PHE A 19 6.60 0.84 -6.66
C PHE A 19 5.54 -0.22 -6.93
N GLN A 20 5.71 -1.02 -7.99
CA GLN A 20 4.80 -2.12 -8.28
C GLN A 20 4.72 -3.10 -7.11
N GLN A 21 5.87 -3.44 -6.53
CA GLN A 21 5.94 -4.35 -5.39
C GLN A 21 5.23 -3.78 -4.16
N LEU A 22 5.41 -2.50 -3.90
CA LEU A 22 4.73 -1.84 -2.79
C LEU A 22 3.21 -1.90 -2.94
N VAL A 23 2.71 -1.67 -4.15
CA VAL A 23 1.27 -1.73 -4.42
C VAL A 23 0.74 -3.14 -4.22
N VAL A 24 1.49 -4.15 -4.68
CA VAL A 24 1.12 -5.55 -4.49
C VAL A 24 1.08 -5.91 -3.00
N GLU A 25 2.08 -5.50 -2.25
CA GLU A 25 2.14 -5.74 -0.81
C GLU A 25 0.95 -5.10 -0.08
N HIS A 26 0.65 -3.86 -0.43
CA HIS A 26 -0.49 -3.14 0.16
C HIS A 26 -1.80 -3.90 -0.09
N SER A 27 -2.01 -4.35 -1.31
CA SER A 27 -3.19 -5.11 -1.68
C SER A 27 -3.27 -6.43 -0.93
N ARG A 28 -2.14 -7.08 -0.72
CA ARG A 28 -2.07 -8.35 0.01
C ARG A 28 -2.47 -8.15 1.47
N TYR A 29 -1.94 -7.12 2.12
CA TYR A 29 -2.30 -6.81 3.51
C TYR A 29 -3.78 -6.47 3.62
N GLU A 30 -4.33 -5.72 2.68
CA GLU A 30 -5.76 -5.41 2.66
C GLU A 30 -6.63 -6.66 2.55
N ALA A 31 -6.24 -7.59 1.67
CA ALA A 31 -6.98 -8.84 1.49
C ALA A 31 -6.97 -9.69 2.77
N GLN A 32 -5.81 -9.78 3.42
CA GLN A 32 -5.69 -10.54 4.65
C GLN A 32 -6.52 -9.90 5.79
N LEU A 33 -6.48 -8.58 5.90
CA LEU A 33 -7.28 -7.86 6.88
C LEU A 33 -8.77 -8.05 6.63
N LYS A 34 -9.18 -8.06 5.37
CA LYS A 34 -10.57 -8.28 5.00
C LYS A 34 -11.03 -9.67 5.43
N GLN A 35 -10.19 -10.68 5.20
CA GLN A 35 -10.51 -12.06 5.63
C GLN A 35 -10.68 -12.14 7.14
N LEU A 36 -9.78 -11.51 7.89
CA LEU A 36 -9.89 -11.49 9.35
C LEU A 36 -11.15 -10.77 9.82
N SER A 37 -11.53 -9.68 9.15
CA SER A 37 -12.75 -8.93 9.52
C SER A 37 -14.02 -9.71 9.28
N GLN A 38 -14.00 -10.72 8.41
CA GLN A 38 -15.14 -11.57 8.11
C GLN A 38 -15.22 -12.79 8.99
N THR A 39 -14.19 -13.06 9.80
CA THR A 39 -14.16 -14.19 10.73
C THR A 39 -15.01 -13.86 11.94
N PRO A 40 -16.02 -14.70 12.28
CA PRO A 40 -16.93 -14.37 13.40
C PRO A 40 -16.25 -14.41 14.77
N TYR A 41 -15.22 -15.23 14.93
CA TYR A 41 -14.48 -15.33 16.20
C TYR A 41 -12.99 -15.27 15.91
N LEU A 42 -12.34 -14.21 16.40
CA LEU A 42 -10.89 -14.07 16.26
C LEU A 42 -10.21 -14.68 17.50
N SER A 43 -9.21 -15.52 17.25
CA SER A 43 -8.33 -16.00 18.31
C SER A 43 -7.40 -14.88 18.78
N SER A 44 -6.71 -15.09 19.90
CA SER A 44 -5.71 -14.13 20.36
C SER A 44 -4.62 -13.92 19.31
N GLU A 45 -4.21 -15.00 18.64
CA GLU A 45 -3.22 -14.92 17.56
C GLU A 45 -3.74 -14.11 16.37
N ASP A 46 -5.01 -14.27 16.03
CA ASP A 46 -5.64 -13.51 14.94
C ASP A 46 -5.68 -12.02 15.25
N ILE A 47 -5.96 -11.67 16.51
CA ILE A 47 -5.98 -10.27 16.94
C ILE A 47 -4.59 -9.65 16.82
N LEU A 48 -3.54 -10.38 17.23
CA LEU A 48 -2.17 -9.93 17.09
C LEU A 48 -1.78 -9.79 15.62
N LEU A 49 -2.16 -10.76 14.79
CA LEU A 49 -1.90 -10.71 13.35
C LEU A 49 -2.58 -9.50 12.71
N GLN A 50 -3.83 -9.23 13.10
CA GLN A 50 -4.57 -8.07 12.59
C GLN A 50 -3.83 -6.76 12.91
N ALA A 51 -3.32 -6.63 14.14
CA ALA A 51 -2.56 -5.45 14.54
C ALA A 51 -1.27 -5.30 13.73
N ASP A 52 -0.55 -6.40 13.52
CA ASP A 52 0.68 -6.40 12.72
C ASP A 52 0.40 -6.05 11.26
N LEU A 53 -0.66 -6.61 10.68
CA LEU A 53 -1.04 -6.33 9.30
C LEU A 53 -1.40 -4.86 9.09
N LYS A 54 -2.11 -4.26 10.05
CA LYS A 54 -2.45 -2.84 10.00
C LYS A 54 -1.19 -1.98 10.04
N LYS A 55 -0.24 -2.34 10.87
CA LYS A 55 1.03 -1.63 10.99
C LYS A 55 1.83 -1.71 9.69
N MET A 56 1.95 -2.90 9.11
CA MET A 56 2.67 -3.10 7.85
C MET A 56 1.98 -2.41 6.68
N LYS A 57 0.65 -2.47 6.65
CA LYS A 57 -0.14 -1.77 5.63
C LYS A 57 0.12 -0.27 5.67
N LEU A 58 0.15 0.32 6.86
CA LEU A 58 0.40 1.74 7.02
C LEU A 58 1.81 2.12 6.55
N ARG A 59 2.81 1.31 6.89
CA ARG A 59 4.19 1.55 6.45
C ARG A 59 4.31 1.53 4.93
N VAL A 60 3.68 0.54 4.30
CA VAL A 60 3.70 0.42 2.84
C VAL A 60 2.98 1.60 2.20
N LYS A 61 1.84 1.99 2.76
CA LYS A 61 1.08 3.15 2.27
C LYS A 61 1.90 4.43 2.35
N ASP A 62 2.59 4.64 3.48
CA ASP A 62 3.44 5.82 3.65
C ASP A 62 4.56 5.84 2.62
N GLU A 63 5.16 4.70 2.34
CA GLU A 63 6.23 4.60 1.33
C GLU A 63 5.69 4.87 -0.07
N ILE A 64 4.51 4.36 -0.39
CA ILE A 64 3.85 4.64 -1.68
C ILE A 64 3.63 6.15 -1.83
N GLU A 65 3.10 6.79 -0.80
CA GLU A 65 2.83 8.24 -0.81
C GLU A 65 4.13 9.04 -0.94
N ARG A 66 5.19 8.62 -0.29
CA ARG A 66 6.50 9.27 -0.38
C ARG A 66 7.03 9.20 -1.81
N ARG A 67 6.94 8.05 -2.46
CA ARG A 67 7.41 7.89 -3.84
C ARG A 67 6.58 8.71 -4.81
N LEU A 68 5.26 8.77 -4.59
CA LEU A 68 4.40 9.63 -5.40
C LEU A 68 4.77 11.10 -5.25
N ALA A 69 5.04 11.54 -4.02
CA ALA A 69 5.46 12.93 -3.76
C ALA A 69 6.79 13.25 -4.42
N GLN A 70 7.76 12.33 -4.35
CA GLN A 70 9.06 12.50 -4.98
C GLN A 70 8.93 12.58 -6.51
N ALA A 71 8.14 11.70 -7.09
CA ALA A 71 7.90 11.69 -8.53
C ALA A 71 7.21 12.98 -8.98
N SER A 72 6.28 13.49 -8.17
CA SER A 72 5.59 14.75 -8.45
C SER A 72 6.57 15.93 -8.46
N LYS A 73 7.53 15.94 -7.53
CA LYS A 73 8.54 17.01 -7.47
C LYS A 73 9.53 16.92 -8.62
N SER A 74 9.96 15.71 -8.97
CA SER A 74 10.97 15.55 -10.03
C SER A 74 10.37 15.67 -11.42
N GLY A 75 9.06 15.62 -11.56
CA GLY A 75 8.37 15.75 -12.84
C GLY A 75 8.07 17.17 -13.26
N THR A 76 8.50 18.16 -12.50
CA THR A 76 8.27 19.56 -12.84
C THR A 76 9.38 20.19 -13.66
#